data_1b23932360b242adde6cc6f7eeb0ce5d
#
_entry.id   1b23932360b242adde6cc6f7eeb0ce5d
#
_cell.length_a   1.000
_cell.length_b   1.000
_cell.length_c   1.000
_cell.angle_alpha   90.00
_cell.angle_beta   90.00
_cell.angle_gamma   90.00
#
_symmetry.space_group_name_H-M   'P 1'
#
loop_
_entity.id
_entity.type
_entity.pdbx_description
1 polymer ?
#
loop_
_entity_poly.entity_id
_entity_poly.type
_entity_poly.pdbx_seq_one_letter_code
_entity_poly.pdbx_strand_id
1 'polypeptide(L)'
;IVVCMTSKVKISKEALVRGSISGVLMYLAFAFQTFGLFLTNTGQNAFLTAVNVVLVPYIVWILCKKKPSNRQLLASMVCLAGIACLSLSKGYFLFSFGDCLSLTCALFFACHIISLEYATKNSNSIAINAVQMSIAALLSIPLALGLETIPETITMHAYLSCGYMILIATYLAFQLQTLA
;
A
#
# COMPACT_ATOMS: atom_id res chain seq x y z
N ILE A 1 -3.77 -7.38 -15.54
CA ILE A 1 -3.54 -7.77 -16.93
C ILE A 1 -4.84 -8.24 -17.58
N VAL A 2 -5.56 -9.23 -17.01
CA VAL A 2 -6.81 -9.78 -17.58
C VAL A 2 -7.86 -8.67 -17.84
N VAL A 3 -8.07 -7.76 -16.89
CA VAL A 3 -9.01 -6.64 -17.03
C VAL A 3 -8.56 -5.63 -18.10
N CYS A 4 -7.27 -5.42 -18.26
CA CYS A 4 -6.72 -4.57 -19.32
C CYS A 4 -6.96 -5.20 -20.71
N MET A 5 -6.84 -6.52 -20.82
CA MET A 5 -7.11 -7.25 -22.06
C MET A 5 -8.60 -7.24 -22.42
N THR A 6 -9.48 -7.43 -21.44
CA THR A 6 -10.95 -7.37 -21.65
C THR A 6 -11.46 -5.95 -21.96
N SER A 7 -10.84 -4.93 -21.38
CA SER A 7 -11.26 -3.52 -21.59
C SER A 7 -10.62 -2.87 -22.82
N LYS A 8 -9.81 -3.58 -23.63
CA LYS A 8 -9.08 -3.05 -24.81
C LYS A 8 -8.25 -1.80 -24.51
N VAL A 9 -7.82 -1.60 -23.26
CA VAL A 9 -7.03 -0.45 -22.85
C VAL A 9 -5.60 -0.61 -23.34
N LYS A 10 -5.15 0.32 -24.17
CA LYS A 10 -3.75 0.36 -24.63
C LYS A 10 -2.86 0.92 -23.51
N ILE A 11 -1.82 0.17 -23.15
CA ILE A 11 -0.81 0.64 -22.20
C ILE A 11 0.14 1.58 -22.95
N SER A 12 0.12 2.86 -22.63
CA SER A 12 1.07 3.84 -23.19
C SER A 12 2.46 3.67 -22.54
N LYS A 13 3.52 4.14 -23.21
CA LYS A 13 4.87 4.18 -22.61
C LYS A 13 4.88 4.96 -21.29
N GLU A 14 4.12 6.03 -21.22
CA GLU A 14 3.98 6.86 -20.03
C GLU A 14 3.28 6.11 -18.89
N ALA A 15 2.20 5.38 -19.17
CA ALA A 15 1.53 4.52 -18.20
C ALA A 15 2.46 3.40 -17.71
N LEU A 16 3.29 2.85 -18.58
CA LEU A 16 4.27 1.83 -18.20
C LEU A 16 5.31 2.38 -17.21
N VAL A 17 5.94 3.52 -17.52
CA VAL A 17 6.98 4.11 -16.64
C VAL A 17 6.38 4.54 -15.30
N ARG A 18 5.29 5.31 -15.31
CA ARG A 18 4.67 5.82 -14.09
C ARG A 18 4.06 4.70 -13.24
N GLY A 19 3.39 3.75 -13.87
CA GLY A 19 2.86 2.57 -13.19
C GLY A 19 3.96 1.67 -12.60
N SER A 20 5.13 1.59 -13.25
CA SER A 20 6.27 0.85 -12.70
C SER A 20 6.84 1.52 -11.45
N ILE A 21 6.97 2.85 -11.45
CA ILE A 21 7.41 3.59 -10.26
C ILE A 21 6.42 3.35 -9.10
N SER A 22 5.12 3.49 -9.34
CA SER A 22 4.10 3.21 -8.33
C SER A 22 4.14 1.76 -7.87
N GLY A 23 4.37 0.80 -8.78
CA GLY A 23 4.48 -0.64 -8.46
C GLY A 23 5.68 -0.97 -7.57
N VAL A 24 6.85 -0.35 -7.83
CA VAL A 24 8.04 -0.51 -6.98
C VAL A 24 7.79 0.06 -5.58
N LEU A 25 7.22 1.26 -5.48
CA LEU A 25 6.90 1.88 -4.18
C LEU A 25 5.89 1.03 -3.39
N MET A 26 4.88 0.50 -4.06
CA MET A 26 3.89 -0.40 -3.47
C MET A 26 4.54 -1.70 -2.97
N TYR A 27 5.41 -2.33 -3.78
CA TYR A 27 6.15 -3.51 -3.37
C TYR A 27 7.01 -3.25 -2.13
N LEU A 28 7.78 -2.16 -2.09
CA LEU A 28 8.59 -1.80 -0.95
C LEU A 28 7.74 -1.57 0.30
N ALA A 29 6.60 -0.88 0.16
CA ALA A 29 5.68 -0.67 1.26
C ALA A 29 5.19 -2.02 1.84
N PHE A 30 4.72 -2.94 1.01
CA PHE A 30 4.27 -4.26 1.46
C PHE A 30 5.41 -5.11 2.04
N ALA A 31 6.61 -5.07 1.47
CA ALA A 31 7.75 -5.79 1.99
C ALA A 31 8.09 -5.32 3.41
N PHE A 32 8.25 -4.01 3.62
CA PHE A 32 8.49 -3.45 4.95
C PHE A 32 7.35 -3.70 5.93
N GLN A 33 6.10 -3.67 5.47
CA GLN A 33 4.94 -4.01 6.30
C GLN A 33 4.97 -5.46 6.77
N THR A 34 5.28 -6.38 5.87
CA THR A 34 5.35 -7.82 6.18
C THR A 34 6.46 -8.09 7.17
N PHE A 35 7.69 -7.59 6.94
CA PHE A 35 8.79 -7.73 7.88
C PHE A 35 8.49 -7.06 9.24
N GLY A 36 7.87 -5.87 9.22
CA GLY A 36 7.41 -5.21 10.43
C GLY A 36 6.43 -6.06 11.22
N LEU A 37 5.47 -6.70 10.55
CA LEU A 37 4.46 -7.55 11.16
C LEU A 37 5.05 -8.78 11.87
N PHE A 38 6.15 -9.35 11.38
CA PHE A 38 6.84 -10.45 12.06
C PHE A 38 7.51 -10.03 13.38
N LEU A 39 7.84 -8.75 13.53
CA LEU A 39 8.65 -8.21 14.65
C LEU A 39 7.86 -7.31 15.60
N THR A 40 6.57 -7.05 15.33
CA THR A 40 5.68 -6.24 16.17
C THR A 40 4.26 -6.80 16.22
N ASN A 41 3.42 -6.24 17.08
CA ASN A 41 2.02 -6.64 17.16
C ASN A 41 1.22 -6.16 15.94
N THR A 42 0.25 -6.97 15.50
CA THR A 42 -0.62 -6.64 14.36
C THR A 42 -1.31 -5.28 14.51
N GLY A 43 -1.83 -4.97 15.71
CA GLY A 43 -2.47 -3.67 15.97
C GLY A 43 -1.49 -2.51 15.91
N GLN A 44 -0.27 -2.70 16.44
CA GLN A 44 0.80 -1.70 16.42
C GLN A 44 1.31 -1.46 14.99
N ASN A 45 1.51 -2.55 14.22
CA ASN A 45 1.87 -2.46 12.80
C ASN A 45 0.80 -1.69 12.00
N ALA A 46 -0.49 -2.00 12.19
CA ALA A 46 -1.58 -1.31 11.52
C ALA A 46 -1.64 0.19 11.88
N PHE A 47 -1.44 0.53 13.17
CA PHE A 47 -1.40 1.92 13.62
C PHE A 47 -0.25 2.69 12.97
N LEU A 48 0.97 2.14 13.02
CA LEU A 48 2.15 2.79 12.47
C LEU A 48 2.09 2.92 10.95
N THR A 49 1.56 1.91 10.26
CA THR A 49 1.35 1.98 8.81
C THR A 49 0.35 3.07 8.43
N ALA A 50 -0.73 3.25 9.22
CA ALA A 50 -1.74 4.27 8.95
C ALA A 50 -1.24 5.72 9.14
N VAL A 51 -0.06 5.91 9.71
CA VAL A 51 0.62 7.23 9.75
C VAL A 51 0.85 7.78 8.34
N ASN A 52 0.82 6.93 7.29
CA ASN A 52 0.89 7.37 5.89
C ASN A 52 -0.14 8.45 5.56
N VAL A 53 -1.35 8.39 6.14
CA VAL A 53 -2.44 9.37 5.93
C VAL A 53 -2.01 10.78 6.36
N VAL A 54 -1.18 10.87 7.40
CA VAL A 54 -0.61 12.14 7.87
C VAL A 54 0.60 12.53 7.03
N LEU A 55 1.43 11.57 6.64
CA LEU A 55 2.65 11.86 5.85
C LEU A 55 2.34 12.44 4.46
N VAL A 56 1.27 11.98 3.81
CA VAL A 56 0.90 12.44 2.45
C VAL A 56 0.81 13.96 2.35
N PRO A 57 0.00 14.69 3.12
CA PRO A 57 -0.09 16.15 2.99
C PRO A 57 1.23 16.87 3.32
N TYR A 58 2.06 16.33 4.22
CA TYR A 58 3.37 16.93 4.53
C TYR A 58 4.37 16.70 3.40
N ILE A 59 4.41 15.52 2.79
CA ILE A 59 5.29 15.24 1.64
C ILE A 59 4.86 16.10 0.45
N VAL A 60 3.55 16.23 0.18
CA VAL A 60 3.04 17.13 -0.87
C VAL A 60 3.43 18.57 -0.59
N TRP A 61 3.38 19.02 0.67
CA TRP A 61 3.82 20.36 1.04
C TRP A 61 5.31 20.58 0.74
N ILE A 62 6.16 19.62 1.09
CA ILE A 62 7.61 19.71 0.85
C ILE A 62 7.91 19.74 -0.67
N LEU A 63 7.27 18.83 -1.43
CA LEU A 63 7.53 18.68 -2.88
C LEU A 63 6.89 19.79 -3.73
N CYS A 64 5.65 20.12 -3.45
CA CYS A 64 4.85 21.05 -4.26
C CYS A 64 4.75 22.45 -3.65
N LYS A 65 5.33 22.70 -2.47
CA LYS A 65 5.24 23.94 -1.69
C LYS A 65 3.80 24.40 -1.40
N LYS A 66 2.81 23.51 -1.52
CA LYS A 66 1.41 23.75 -1.20
C LYS A 66 1.12 23.37 0.23
N LYS A 67 0.88 24.35 1.10
CA LYS A 67 0.52 24.09 2.50
C LYS A 67 -0.77 23.27 2.58
N PRO A 68 -0.83 22.21 3.42
CA PRO A 68 -2.07 21.49 3.66
C PRO A 68 -3.12 22.40 4.28
N SER A 69 -4.38 22.20 3.93
CA SER A 69 -5.47 22.94 4.52
C SER A 69 -5.69 22.51 5.98
N ASN A 70 -6.19 23.42 6.83
CA ASN A 70 -6.50 23.09 8.22
C ASN A 70 -7.49 21.91 8.34
N ARG A 71 -8.39 21.76 7.36
CA ARG A 71 -9.34 20.62 7.31
C ARG A 71 -8.60 19.29 7.10
N GLN A 72 -7.61 19.24 6.21
CA GLN A 72 -6.79 18.04 5.96
C GLN A 72 -5.97 17.67 7.21
N LEU A 73 -5.37 18.67 7.87
CA LEU A 73 -4.64 18.44 9.13
C LEU A 73 -5.55 17.89 10.23
N LEU A 74 -6.71 18.51 10.41
CA LEU A 74 -7.69 18.06 11.42
C LEU A 74 -8.17 16.63 11.10
N ALA A 75 -8.53 16.35 9.85
CA ALA A 75 -8.95 15.02 9.45
C ALA A 75 -7.86 13.96 9.68
N SER A 76 -6.60 14.27 9.38
CA SER A 76 -5.46 13.39 9.64
C SER A 76 -5.27 13.12 11.15
N MET A 77 -5.38 14.13 11.98
CA MET A 77 -5.27 13.97 13.44
C MET A 77 -6.43 13.15 14.03
N VAL A 78 -7.65 13.38 13.57
CA VAL A 78 -8.83 12.59 14.00
C VAL A 78 -8.67 11.12 13.57
N CYS A 79 -8.20 10.89 12.35
CA CYS A 79 -7.93 9.54 11.84
C CYS A 79 -6.87 8.83 12.70
N LEU A 80 -5.74 9.49 12.99
CA LEU A 80 -4.71 8.94 13.88
C LEU A 80 -5.23 8.64 15.28
N ALA A 81 -6.00 9.55 15.87
CA ALA A 81 -6.59 9.34 17.19
C ALA A 81 -7.51 8.10 17.19
N GLY A 82 -8.35 7.94 16.17
CA GLY A 82 -9.21 6.77 16.01
C GLY A 82 -8.42 5.46 15.91
N ILE A 83 -7.37 5.43 15.08
CA ILE A 83 -6.52 4.26 14.92
C ILE A 83 -5.73 3.99 16.21
N ALA A 84 -5.24 5.03 16.90
CA ALA A 84 -4.57 4.89 18.18
C ALA A 84 -5.48 4.26 19.24
N CYS A 85 -6.74 4.71 19.34
CA CYS A 85 -7.72 4.12 20.25
C CYS A 85 -7.93 2.62 19.97
N LEU A 86 -7.96 2.21 18.71
CA LEU A 86 -8.13 0.79 18.33
C LEU A 86 -6.87 -0.03 18.61
N SER A 87 -5.69 0.53 18.37
CA SER A 87 -4.42 -0.20 18.41
C SER A 87 -3.82 -0.29 19.80
N LEU A 88 -3.99 0.74 20.65
CA LEU A 88 -3.39 0.83 21.98
C LEU A 88 -4.24 0.20 23.10
N SER A 89 -5.41 -0.33 22.78
CA SER A 89 -6.36 -0.87 23.76
C SER A 89 -5.86 -2.10 24.54
N LYS A 90 -4.70 -2.68 24.19
CA LYS A 90 -4.19 -3.95 24.76
C LYS A 90 -2.89 -3.82 25.59
N GLY A 91 -2.47 -2.65 26.01
CA GLY A 91 -1.32 -2.54 26.93
C GLY A 91 -0.08 -1.85 26.35
N TYR A 92 1.05 -2.02 26.98
CA TYR A 92 2.27 -1.23 26.83
C TYR A 92 2.79 -1.13 25.40
N PHE A 93 3.02 0.10 24.94
CA PHE A 93 3.67 0.42 23.68
C PHE A 93 5.20 0.35 23.90
N LEU A 94 5.78 -0.80 23.63
CA LEU A 94 7.23 -0.95 23.57
C LEU A 94 7.67 -0.79 22.12
N PHE A 95 8.47 0.24 21.84
CA PHE A 95 8.99 0.52 20.51
C PHE A 95 10.04 -0.54 20.12
N SER A 96 9.79 -1.24 19.03
CA SER A 96 10.62 -2.34 18.53
C SER A 96 11.26 -2.00 17.17
N PHE A 97 12.20 -2.82 16.71
CA PHE A 97 12.73 -2.71 15.35
C PHE A 97 11.63 -2.91 14.29
N GLY A 98 10.62 -3.75 14.57
CA GLY A 98 9.44 -3.93 13.72
C GLY A 98 8.64 -2.64 13.53
N ASP A 99 8.63 -1.77 14.54
CA ASP A 99 7.94 -0.47 14.45
C ASP A 99 8.68 0.50 13.53
N CYS A 100 10.02 0.46 13.50
CA CYS A 100 10.80 1.21 12.52
C CYS A 100 10.47 0.77 11.09
N LEU A 101 10.32 -0.55 10.86
CA LEU A 101 9.94 -1.09 9.56
C LEU A 101 8.51 -0.67 9.18
N SER A 102 7.58 -0.67 10.15
CA SER A 102 6.19 -0.22 9.94
C SER A 102 6.11 1.27 9.60
N LEU A 103 6.93 2.13 10.23
CA LEU A 103 7.03 3.54 9.88
C LEU A 103 7.67 3.75 8.50
N THR A 104 8.68 2.95 8.16
CA THR A 104 9.29 2.96 6.82
C THR A 104 8.26 2.55 5.77
N CYS A 105 7.45 1.52 6.05
CA CYS A 105 6.31 1.15 5.23
C CYS A 105 5.34 2.32 5.03
N ALA A 106 4.97 3.05 6.10
CA ALA A 106 4.10 4.22 6.02
C ALA A 106 4.65 5.30 5.08
N LEU A 107 5.96 5.53 5.10
CA LEU A 107 6.63 6.47 4.20
C LEU A 107 6.51 6.01 2.73
N PHE A 108 6.78 4.73 2.44
CA PHE A 108 6.65 4.19 1.09
C PHE A 108 5.21 4.21 0.59
N PHE A 109 4.21 3.92 1.44
CA PHE A 109 2.80 4.08 1.08
C PHE A 109 2.43 5.53 0.79
N ALA A 110 2.92 6.48 1.57
CA ALA A 110 2.69 7.90 1.29
C ALA A 110 3.29 8.32 -0.06
N CYS A 111 4.52 7.90 -0.35
CA CYS A 111 5.15 8.13 -1.66
C CYS A 111 4.40 7.44 -2.80
N HIS A 112 3.91 6.21 -2.58
CA HIS A 112 3.08 5.47 -3.53
C HIS A 112 1.79 6.23 -3.88
N ILE A 113 1.05 6.72 -2.87
CA ILE A 113 -0.19 7.49 -3.07
C ILE A 113 0.07 8.72 -3.93
N ILE A 114 1.13 9.48 -3.63
CA ILE A 114 1.51 10.68 -4.37
C ILE A 114 1.92 10.32 -5.81
N SER A 115 2.72 9.26 -5.99
CA SER A 115 3.11 8.75 -7.31
C SER A 115 1.90 8.32 -8.13
N LEU A 116 0.93 7.68 -7.50
CA LEU A 116 -0.30 7.21 -8.13
C LEU A 116 -1.17 8.38 -8.59
N GLU A 117 -1.39 9.38 -7.75
CA GLU A 117 -2.11 10.60 -8.11
C GLU A 117 -1.47 11.30 -9.33
N TYR A 118 -0.15 11.39 -9.35
CA TYR A 118 0.57 11.97 -10.48
C TYR A 118 0.45 11.10 -11.75
N ALA A 119 0.49 9.78 -11.60
CA ALA A 119 0.40 8.85 -12.72
C ALA A 119 -0.98 8.85 -13.39
N THR A 120 -2.06 8.96 -12.60
CA THR A 120 -3.44 8.90 -13.10
C THR A 120 -3.91 10.19 -13.78
N LYS A 121 -3.29 11.34 -13.48
CA LYS A 121 -3.67 12.64 -14.09
C LYS A 121 -3.61 12.66 -15.61
N ASN A 122 -2.68 11.93 -16.22
CA ASN A 122 -2.39 11.96 -17.65
C ASN A 122 -2.47 10.59 -18.34
N SER A 123 -2.94 9.56 -17.61
CA SER A 123 -2.97 8.20 -18.12
C SER A 123 -4.20 7.46 -17.62
N ASN A 124 -4.61 6.43 -18.34
CA ASN A 124 -5.76 5.62 -17.98
C ASN A 124 -5.51 4.88 -16.65
N SER A 125 -6.38 5.10 -15.66
CA SER A 125 -6.27 4.52 -14.31
C SER A 125 -6.21 2.99 -14.32
N ILE A 126 -6.94 2.34 -15.23
CA ILE A 126 -6.93 0.86 -15.37
C ILE A 126 -5.54 0.39 -15.84
N ALA A 127 -4.93 1.10 -16.80
CA ALA A 127 -3.59 0.76 -17.28
C ALA A 127 -2.54 0.95 -16.17
N ILE A 128 -2.60 2.05 -15.43
CA ILE A 128 -1.69 2.30 -14.30
C ILE A 128 -1.84 1.20 -13.24
N ASN A 129 -3.08 0.88 -12.85
CA ASN A 129 -3.33 -0.16 -11.84
C ASN A 129 -2.83 -1.54 -12.31
N ALA A 130 -3.07 -1.91 -13.58
CA ALA A 130 -2.58 -3.16 -14.13
C ALA A 130 -1.04 -3.25 -14.12
N VAL A 131 -0.34 -2.16 -14.50
CA VAL A 131 1.12 -2.11 -14.51
C VAL A 131 1.67 -2.19 -13.07
N GLN A 132 1.18 -1.37 -12.14
CA GLN A 132 1.68 -1.37 -10.75
C GLN A 132 1.51 -2.73 -10.08
N MET A 133 0.35 -3.39 -10.26
CA MET A 133 0.10 -4.74 -9.71
C MET A 133 1.04 -5.78 -10.33
N SER A 134 1.29 -5.69 -11.64
CA SER A 134 2.20 -6.60 -12.34
C SER A 134 3.64 -6.45 -11.85
N ILE A 135 4.12 -5.22 -11.69
CA ILE A 135 5.47 -4.94 -11.19
C ILE A 135 5.62 -5.40 -9.74
N ALA A 136 4.65 -5.08 -8.89
CA ALA A 136 4.70 -5.52 -7.49
C ALA A 136 4.70 -7.06 -7.39
N ALA A 137 3.86 -7.74 -8.17
CA ALA A 137 3.83 -9.21 -8.21
C ALA A 137 5.17 -9.79 -8.69
N LEU A 138 5.76 -9.26 -9.77
CA LEU A 138 7.05 -9.72 -10.28
C LEU A 138 8.17 -9.55 -9.25
N LEU A 139 8.20 -8.43 -8.55
CA LEU A 139 9.20 -8.16 -7.51
C LEU A 139 8.99 -9.02 -6.25
N SER A 140 7.76 -9.47 -5.98
CA SER A 140 7.45 -10.34 -4.84
C SER A 140 7.89 -11.79 -5.06
N ILE A 141 8.01 -12.27 -6.31
CA ILE A 141 8.36 -13.66 -6.62
C ILE A 141 9.71 -14.08 -6.01
N PRO A 142 10.83 -13.36 -6.19
CA PRO A 142 12.10 -13.76 -5.61
C PRO A 142 12.06 -13.83 -4.08
N LEU A 143 11.33 -12.90 -3.45
CA LEU A 143 11.20 -12.86 -2.00
C LEU A 143 10.40 -14.07 -1.48
N ALA A 144 9.28 -14.39 -2.13
CA ALA A 144 8.46 -15.54 -1.79
C ALA A 144 9.23 -16.86 -1.96
N LEU A 145 9.91 -17.03 -3.10
CA LEU A 145 10.69 -18.25 -3.36
C LEU A 145 11.90 -18.43 -2.43
N GLY A 146 12.46 -17.33 -1.93
CA GLY A 146 13.63 -17.36 -1.05
C GLY A 146 13.33 -17.51 0.44
N LEU A 147 12.15 -17.06 0.88
CA LEU A 147 11.81 -16.98 2.31
C LEU A 147 10.62 -17.85 2.73
N GLU A 148 9.76 -18.24 1.80
CA GLU A 148 8.55 -18.98 2.12
C GLU A 148 8.68 -20.45 1.78
N THR A 149 8.19 -21.30 2.68
CA THR A 149 8.02 -22.74 2.43
C THR A 149 6.58 -23.00 2.02
N ILE A 150 6.39 -23.74 0.92
CA ILE A 150 5.05 -24.12 0.46
C ILE A 150 4.47 -25.11 1.47
N PRO A 151 3.31 -24.84 2.10
CA PRO A 151 2.69 -25.77 3.04
C PRO A 151 2.22 -27.04 2.31
N GLU A 152 2.45 -28.20 2.93
CA GLU A 152 2.07 -29.50 2.34
C GLU A 152 0.54 -29.65 2.19
N THR A 153 -0.23 -29.00 3.06
CA THR A 153 -1.70 -29.03 3.02
C THR A 153 -2.27 -27.64 3.14
N ILE A 154 -3.14 -27.28 2.21
CA ILE A 154 -3.84 -25.99 2.23
C ILE A 154 -5.33 -26.25 2.45
N THR A 155 -5.89 -25.67 3.52
CA THR A 155 -7.31 -25.83 3.84
C THR A 155 -8.19 -25.03 2.88
N MET A 156 -9.44 -25.46 2.66
CA MET A 156 -10.42 -24.71 1.85
C MET A 156 -10.62 -23.29 2.38
N HIS A 157 -10.58 -23.10 3.69
CA HIS A 157 -10.69 -21.79 4.32
C HIS A 157 -9.52 -20.86 3.91
N ALA A 158 -8.30 -21.39 3.81
CA ALA A 158 -7.14 -20.62 3.36
C ALA A 158 -7.29 -20.20 1.88
N TYR A 159 -7.77 -21.09 1.00
CA TYR A 159 -8.06 -20.72 -0.41
C TYR A 159 -9.09 -19.60 -0.52
N LEU A 160 -10.19 -19.68 0.23
CA LEU A 160 -11.24 -18.64 0.22
C LEU A 160 -10.71 -17.32 0.77
N SER A 161 -9.90 -17.34 1.85
CA SER A 161 -9.28 -16.16 2.42
C SER A 161 -8.29 -15.51 1.44
N CYS A 162 -7.44 -16.29 0.79
CA CYS A 162 -6.53 -15.80 -0.25
C CYS A 162 -7.30 -15.21 -1.44
N GLY A 163 -8.36 -15.87 -1.89
CA GLY A 163 -9.22 -15.36 -2.96
C GLY A 163 -9.84 -14.00 -2.61
N TYR A 164 -10.39 -13.86 -1.40
CA TYR A 164 -10.91 -12.59 -0.90
C TYR A 164 -9.83 -11.50 -0.85
N MET A 165 -8.65 -11.82 -0.30
CA MET A 165 -7.53 -10.87 -0.20
C MET A 165 -7.06 -10.39 -1.58
N ILE A 166 -6.96 -11.29 -2.57
CA ILE A 166 -6.51 -10.96 -3.92
C ILE A 166 -7.55 -10.11 -4.65
N LEU A 167 -8.83 -10.55 -4.68
CA LEU A 167 -9.86 -9.94 -5.53
C LEU A 167 -10.43 -8.66 -4.90
N ILE A 168 -10.77 -8.69 -3.63
CA ILE A 168 -11.49 -7.61 -2.97
C ILE A 168 -10.52 -6.67 -2.25
N ALA A 169 -9.73 -7.19 -1.32
CA ALA A 169 -8.88 -6.36 -0.48
C ALA A 169 -7.69 -5.75 -1.25
N THR A 170 -7.23 -6.38 -2.33
CA THR A 170 -6.12 -5.85 -3.12
C THR A 170 -6.61 -5.25 -4.42
N TYR A 171 -7.09 -6.08 -5.37
CA TYR A 171 -7.40 -5.58 -6.71
C TYR A 171 -8.48 -4.50 -6.72
N LEU A 172 -9.66 -4.77 -6.11
CA LEU A 172 -10.78 -3.83 -6.11
C LEU A 172 -10.44 -2.56 -5.32
N ALA A 173 -9.80 -2.69 -4.16
CA ALA A 173 -9.42 -1.55 -3.33
C ALA A 173 -8.46 -0.60 -4.07
N PHE A 174 -7.38 -1.13 -4.67
CA PHE A 174 -6.45 -0.31 -5.44
C PHE A 174 -7.05 0.22 -6.75
N GLN A 175 -8.00 -0.50 -7.37
CA GLN A 175 -8.72 0.02 -8.53
C GLN A 175 -9.59 1.21 -8.14
N LEU A 176 -10.31 1.16 -7.03
CA LEU A 176 -11.09 2.28 -6.52
C LEU A 176 -10.19 3.46 -6.12
N GLN A 177 -9.06 3.19 -5.50
CA GLN A 177 -8.07 4.22 -5.17
C GLN A 177 -7.51 4.94 -6.41
N THR A 178 -7.31 4.22 -7.52
CA THR A 178 -6.83 4.83 -8.78
C THR A 178 -7.90 5.60 -9.53
N LEU A 179 -9.18 5.38 -9.23
CA LEU A 179 -10.32 6.08 -9.84
C LEU A 179 -10.74 7.34 -9.06
N ALA A 180 -10.44 7.39 -7.75
CA ALA A 180 -10.76 8.53 -6.88
C ALA A 180 -9.84 9.73 -7.12
#